data_cdfe1bb0602b1171ce5e34362f632d9d
#
_entry.id   cdfe1bb0602b1171ce5e34362f632d9d
#
_cell.length_a   1.000
_cell.length_b   1.000
_cell.length_c   1.000
_cell.angle_alpha   90.00
_cell.angle_beta   90.00
_cell.angle_gamma   90.00
#
_symmetry.space_group_name_H-M   'P 1'
#
loop_
_entity.id
_entity.type
_entity.pdbx_description
1 polymer ?
#
loop_
_entity_poly.entity_id
_entity_poly.type
_entity_poly.pdbx_seq_one_letter_code
_entity_poly.pdbx_strand_id
1 'polypeptide(L)'
;MRALAVVDGEHYAPVVRDALAALPYEFVGAWLAGGTEKLRGGEDYGVPVVEDLEAGMAELEAEVVVDLSDEPVLGPRERFRVASRVLARGLPYVGADFRFDPPELAPFPRPSLSVVGTGKRVGKTAVTGHVARLLSADRDVVVVAMGRGGPPDPEVAEVRPTVERLLELSRAGRHAASDYLETAALAGVVTIGCRRAGGGLAGTPAASNVLAGAALAAEREPDLVVFDGSGAAIPPVSVDARVLVVGP
;
A
#
# COMPACT_ATOMS: atom_id res chain seq x y z
N MET A 1 -24.18 -0.17 -3.67
CA MET A 1 -22.81 -0.77 -3.63
C MET A 1 -23.00 -2.25 -3.35
N ARG A 2 -22.52 -3.09 -4.29
CA ARG A 2 -22.61 -4.56 -4.21
C ARG A 2 -21.60 -5.06 -3.18
N ALA A 3 -22.04 -5.81 -2.18
CA ALA A 3 -21.22 -6.23 -1.05
C ALA A 3 -21.11 -7.75 -0.95
N LEU A 4 -19.90 -8.25 -0.69
CA LEU A 4 -19.68 -9.60 -0.22
C LEU A 4 -19.54 -9.59 1.29
N ALA A 5 -20.35 -10.36 2.01
CA ALA A 5 -20.26 -10.48 3.46
C ALA A 5 -19.17 -11.49 3.85
N VAL A 6 -18.37 -11.16 4.86
CA VAL A 6 -17.55 -12.12 5.60
C VAL A 6 -18.32 -12.49 6.87
N VAL A 7 -18.62 -13.76 7.02
CA VAL A 7 -19.43 -14.30 8.13
C VAL A 7 -18.68 -15.45 8.78
N ASP A 8 -18.82 -15.62 10.07
CA ASP A 8 -18.39 -16.84 10.75
C ASP A 8 -19.56 -17.80 10.97
N GLY A 9 -19.26 -19.07 11.11
CA GLY A 9 -20.26 -20.14 11.32
C GLY A 9 -20.76 -20.24 12.77
N GLU A 10 -20.27 -19.38 13.67
CA GLU A 10 -20.76 -19.31 15.06
C GLU A 10 -22.05 -18.48 15.16
N HIS A 11 -22.25 -17.56 14.21
CA HIS A 11 -23.47 -16.75 14.13
C HIS A 11 -24.67 -17.57 13.67
N TYR A 12 -25.81 -17.36 14.31
CA TYR A 12 -27.08 -17.97 13.91
C TYR A 12 -27.55 -17.36 12.57
N ALA A 13 -27.70 -18.18 11.54
CA ALA A 13 -27.98 -17.72 10.18
C ALA A 13 -29.14 -16.70 10.05
N PRO A 14 -30.30 -16.84 10.72
CA PRO A 14 -31.34 -15.83 10.71
C PRO A 14 -30.92 -14.44 11.21
N VAL A 15 -30.03 -14.38 12.21
CA VAL A 15 -29.49 -13.10 12.71
C VAL A 15 -28.60 -12.44 11.67
N VAL A 16 -27.76 -13.22 10.98
CA VAL A 16 -26.95 -12.72 9.87
C VAL A 16 -27.83 -12.22 8.75
N ARG A 17 -28.83 -12.99 8.34
CA ARG A 17 -29.77 -12.60 7.28
C ARG A 17 -30.48 -11.26 7.60
N ASP A 18 -30.93 -11.10 8.84
CA ASP A 18 -31.58 -9.86 9.28
C ASP A 18 -30.59 -8.69 9.29
N ALA A 19 -29.32 -8.92 9.67
CA ALA A 19 -28.25 -7.92 9.61
C ALA A 19 -27.93 -7.51 8.16
N LEU A 20 -27.82 -8.48 7.24
CA LEU A 20 -27.61 -8.19 5.82
C LEU A 20 -28.76 -7.33 5.24
N ALA A 21 -30.00 -7.61 5.62
CA ALA A 21 -31.15 -6.83 5.18
C ALA A 21 -31.20 -5.41 5.77
N ALA A 22 -30.62 -5.17 6.94
CA ALA A 22 -30.62 -3.89 7.64
C ALA A 22 -29.46 -2.96 7.24
N LEU A 23 -28.36 -3.50 6.77
CA LEU A 23 -27.17 -2.72 6.40
C LEU A 23 -27.34 -2.03 5.04
N PRO A 24 -26.68 -0.85 4.83
CA PRO A 24 -26.87 0.00 3.63
C PRO A 24 -26.10 -0.50 2.41
N TYR A 25 -26.10 -1.82 2.17
CA TYR A 25 -25.42 -2.49 1.06
C TYR A 25 -26.38 -3.44 0.34
N GLU A 26 -26.10 -3.67 -0.94
CA GLU A 26 -26.72 -4.75 -1.71
C GLU A 26 -25.86 -6.00 -1.55
N PHE A 27 -26.16 -6.85 -0.58
CA PHE A 27 -25.39 -8.07 -0.40
C PHE A 27 -25.67 -9.08 -1.52
N VAL A 28 -24.62 -9.47 -2.22
CA VAL A 28 -24.68 -10.37 -3.37
C VAL A 28 -24.18 -11.78 -3.05
N GLY A 29 -23.55 -11.97 -1.89
CA GLY A 29 -23.09 -13.25 -1.39
C GLY A 29 -22.48 -13.16 0.00
N ALA A 30 -22.16 -14.30 0.58
CA ALA A 30 -21.46 -14.42 1.84
C ALA A 30 -20.32 -15.44 1.73
N TRP A 31 -19.20 -15.18 2.36
CA TRP A 31 -18.08 -16.09 2.53
C TRP A 31 -17.94 -16.48 4.00
N LEU A 32 -17.90 -17.79 4.29
CA LEU A 32 -17.72 -18.30 5.64
C LEU A 32 -16.22 -18.38 5.97
N ALA A 33 -15.77 -17.49 6.86
CA ALA A 33 -14.37 -17.35 7.22
C ALA A 33 -13.84 -18.46 8.16
N GLY A 34 -14.73 -19.22 8.78
CA GLY A 34 -14.43 -20.31 9.72
C GLY A 34 -15.58 -20.54 10.69
N GLY A 35 -15.33 -21.30 11.78
CA GLY A 35 -16.34 -21.63 12.79
C GLY A 35 -17.46 -22.52 12.26
N THR A 36 -17.19 -23.26 11.18
CA THR A 36 -18.22 -24.03 10.45
C THR A 36 -18.55 -25.40 11.05
N GLU A 37 -17.89 -25.79 12.15
CA GLU A 37 -18.03 -27.11 12.79
C GLU A 37 -19.43 -27.36 13.36
N LYS A 38 -20.14 -26.28 13.66
CA LYS A 38 -21.51 -26.33 14.22
C LYS A 38 -22.61 -26.26 13.16
N LEU A 39 -22.24 -25.97 11.90
CA LEU A 39 -23.20 -25.89 10.81
C LEU A 39 -23.73 -27.29 10.48
N ARG A 40 -25.05 -27.37 10.25
CA ARG A 40 -25.75 -28.64 9.92
C ARG A 40 -25.92 -28.82 8.43
N GLY A 41 -25.60 -27.80 7.63
CA GLY A 41 -25.87 -27.72 6.20
C GLY A 41 -27.30 -27.23 5.90
N GLY A 42 -27.40 -26.39 4.88
CA GLY A 42 -28.68 -25.78 4.49
C GLY A 42 -29.05 -24.51 5.25
N GLU A 43 -28.09 -23.89 5.96
CA GLU A 43 -28.26 -22.59 6.58
C GLU A 43 -28.58 -21.53 5.53
N ASP A 44 -29.67 -20.80 5.76
CA ASP A 44 -30.14 -19.72 4.87
C ASP A 44 -29.69 -18.36 5.38
N TYR A 45 -28.73 -17.77 4.72
CA TYR A 45 -28.23 -16.40 4.97
C TYR A 45 -28.96 -15.34 4.13
N GLY A 46 -29.93 -15.75 3.28
CA GLY A 46 -30.63 -14.87 2.35
C GLY A 46 -29.83 -14.48 1.11
N VAL A 47 -28.59 -14.92 1.01
CA VAL A 47 -27.67 -14.73 -0.12
C VAL A 47 -26.89 -16.01 -0.40
N PRO A 48 -26.35 -16.22 -1.63
CA PRO A 48 -25.48 -17.35 -1.92
C PRO A 48 -24.23 -17.38 -1.04
N VAL A 49 -23.84 -18.56 -0.59
CA VAL A 49 -22.55 -18.77 0.12
C VAL A 49 -21.50 -19.18 -0.91
N VAL A 50 -20.37 -18.49 -0.90
CA VAL A 50 -19.22 -18.80 -1.76
C VAL A 50 -18.16 -19.54 -0.96
N GLU A 51 -17.46 -20.47 -1.62
CA GLU A 51 -16.42 -21.30 -0.99
C GLU A 51 -15.09 -20.56 -0.87
N ASP A 52 -14.79 -19.68 -1.85
CA ASP A 52 -13.54 -18.93 -1.92
C ASP A 52 -13.80 -17.43 -1.96
N LEU A 53 -13.07 -16.67 -1.15
CA LEU A 53 -13.23 -15.23 -1.01
C LEU A 53 -12.91 -14.50 -2.33
N GLU A 54 -11.80 -14.84 -2.98
CA GLU A 54 -11.35 -14.16 -4.20
C GLU A 54 -12.25 -14.49 -5.40
N ALA A 55 -12.65 -15.73 -5.52
CA ALA A 55 -13.61 -16.15 -6.54
C ALA A 55 -14.95 -15.45 -6.33
N GLY A 56 -15.45 -15.43 -5.10
CA GLY A 56 -16.71 -14.76 -4.76
C GLY A 56 -16.68 -13.26 -5.04
N MET A 57 -15.59 -12.56 -4.72
CA MET A 57 -15.43 -11.14 -5.07
C MET A 57 -15.52 -10.90 -6.58
N ALA A 58 -14.91 -11.77 -7.39
CA ALA A 58 -14.87 -11.62 -8.84
C ALA A 58 -16.19 -12.05 -9.51
N GLU A 59 -16.71 -13.23 -9.18
CA GLU A 59 -17.91 -13.81 -9.80
C GLU A 59 -19.19 -13.03 -9.48
N LEU A 60 -19.26 -12.48 -8.26
CA LEU A 60 -20.39 -11.68 -7.80
C LEU A 60 -20.21 -10.19 -8.05
N GLU A 61 -19.11 -9.78 -8.70
CA GLU A 61 -18.80 -8.37 -9.00
C GLU A 61 -18.93 -7.47 -7.75
N ALA A 62 -18.34 -7.91 -6.64
CA ALA A 62 -18.38 -7.16 -5.39
C ALA A 62 -17.59 -5.84 -5.51
N GLU A 63 -18.14 -4.78 -4.95
CA GLU A 63 -17.52 -3.44 -4.87
C GLU A 63 -16.95 -3.16 -3.48
N VAL A 64 -17.35 -3.94 -2.48
CA VAL A 64 -16.91 -3.85 -1.09
C VAL A 64 -17.03 -5.21 -0.41
N VAL A 65 -16.17 -5.46 0.57
CA VAL A 65 -16.31 -6.62 1.47
C VAL A 65 -16.63 -6.11 2.86
N VAL A 66 -17.72 -6.65 3.44
CA VAL A 66 -18.23 -6.24 4.76
C VAL A 66 -18.03 -7.37 5.76
N ASP A 67 -17.27 -7.11 6.80
CA ASP A 67 -16.95 -8.06 7.87
C ASP A 67 -18.02 -8.03 8.97
N LEU A 68 -18.73 -9.13 9.12
CA LEU A 68 -19.71 -9.42 10.16
C LEU A 68 -19.24 -10.54 11.08
N SER A 69 -17.96 -10.91 11.01
CA SER A 69 -17.42 -11.99 11.83
C SER A 69 -16.99 -11.50 13.21
N ASP A 70 -16.91 -12.43 14.14
CA ASP A 70 -16.49 -12.21 15.52
C ASP A 70 -15.27 -13.07 15.91
N GLU A 71 -14.66 -12.72 17.06
CA GLU A 71 -13.74 -13.62 17.74
C GLU A 71 -14.52 -14.81 18.38
N PRO A 72 -13.92 -16.00 18.45
CA PRO A 72 -12.51 -16.29 18.15
C PRO A 72 -12.23 -16.64 16.68
N VAL A 73 -13.22 -16.61 15.79
CA VAL A 73 -13.06 -17.06 14.39
C VAL A 73 -12.14 -16.14 13.61
N LEU A 74 -12.41 -14.82 13.63
CA LEU A 74 -11.51 -13.81 13.06
C LEU A 74 -11.01 -12.84 14.12
N GLY A 75 -9.83 -13.13 14.69
CA GLY A 75 -9.08 -12.17 15.49
C GLY A 75 -8.38 -11.11 14.64
N PRO A 76 -7.67 -10.14 15.26
CA PRO A 76 -7.04 -9.03 14.55
C PRO A 76 -6.06 -9.47 13.46
N ARG A 77 -5.29 -10.54 13.70
CA ARG A 77 -4.30 -11.06 12.74
C ARG A 77 -4.98 -11.65 11.50
N GLU A 78 -6.04 -12.43 11.71
CA GLU A 78 -6.81 -13.06 10.65
C GLU A 78 -7.57 -12.01 9.84
N ARG A 79 -8.15 -10.99 10.50
CA ARG A 79 -8.78 -9.84 9.83
C ARG A 79 -7.81 -9.07 8.94
N PHE A 80 -6.56 -8.84 9.38
CA PHE A 80 -5.55 -8.23 8.52
C PHE A 80 -5.17 -9.10 7.32
N ARG A 81 -5.21 -10.42 7.44
CA ARG A 81 -5.00 -11.31 6.28
C ARG A 81 -6.16 -11.19 5.29
N VAL A 82 -7.40 -11.18 5.77
CA VAL A 82 -8.58 -10.95 4.93
C VAL A 82 -8.51 -9.58 4.27
N ALA A 83 -8.25 -8.52 5.06
CA ALA A 83 -8.09 -7.15 4.55
C ALA A 83 -7.05 -7.08 3.43
N SER A 84 -5.89 -7.73 3.60
CA SER A 84 -4.83 -7.70 2.58
C SER A 84 -5.25 -8.39 1.27
N ARG A 85 -6.03 -9.46 1.33
CA ARG A 85 -6.58 -10.16 0.17
C ARG A 85 -7.61 -9.28 -0.56
N VAL A 86 -8.49 -8.64 0.19
CA VAL A 86 -9.52 -7.73 -0.34
C VAL A 86 -8.90 -6.49 -0.99
N LEU A 87 -7.99 -5.83 -0.28
CA LEU A 87 -7.28 -4.65 -0.78
C LEU A 87 -6.43 -4.95 -2.02
N ALA A 88 -5.85 -6.16 -2.11
CA ALA A 88 -5.10 -6.58 -3.30
C ALA A 88 -5.98 -6.70 -4.56
N ARG A 89 -7.30 -6.82 -4.39
CA ARG A 89 -8.30 -6.80 -5.46
C ARG A 89 -8.84 -5.38 -5.75
N GLY A 90 -8.32 -4.37 -5.05
CA GLY A 90 -8.76 -2.99 -5.20
C GLY A 90 -10.10 -2.70 -4.53
N LEU A 91 -10.56 -3.55 -3.60
CA LEU A 91 -11.83 -3.39 -2.92
C LEU A 91 -11.64 -2.88 -1.49
N PRO A 92 -12.56 -2.05 -0.97
CA PRO A 92 -12.60 -1.71 0.45
C PRO A 92 -12.96 -2.91 1.33
N TYR A 93 -12.39 -2.97 2.54
CA TYR A 93 -12.75 -3.91 3.59
C TYR A 93 -13.28 -3.15 4.80
N VAL A 94 -14.51 -3.41 5.18
CA VAL A 94 -15.28 -2.62 6.15
C VAL A 94 -15.83 -3.52 7.26
N GLY A 95 -15.64 -3.14 8.50
CA GLY A 95 -16.30 -3.75 9.66
C GLY A 95 -17.13 -2.73 10.42
N ALA A 96 -17.65 -3.11 11.57
CA ALA A 96 -18.52 -2.29 12.39
C ALA A 96 -17.87 -0.97 12.85
N ASP A 97 -16.57 -0.98 13.10
CA ASP A 97 -15.80 0.14 13.65
C ASP A 97 -14.48 0.43 12.91
N PHE A 98 -14.30 -0.17 11.71
CA PHE A 98 -13.13 0.06 10.87
C PHE A 98 -13.49 0.10 9.39
N ARG A 99 -12.61 0.77 8.62
CA ARG A 99 -12.62 0.76 7.17
C ARG A 99 -11.19 0.84 6.64
N PHE A 100 -10.85 -0.07 5.73
CA PHE A 100 -9.61 -0.04 4.96
C PHE A 100 -9.97 0.14 3.49
N ASP A 101 -9.47 1.23 2.91
CA ASP A 101 -9.59 1.48 1.48
C ASP A 101 -8.27 1.13 0.78
N PRO A 102 -8.32 0.64 -0.48
CA PRO A 102 -7.12 0.45 -1.27
C PRO A 102 -6.40 1.80 -1.47
N PRO A 103 -5.05 1.82 -1.54
CA PRO A 103 -4.32 3.04 -1.80
C PRO A 103 -4.72 3.68 -3.13
N GLU A 104 -5.05 4.96 -3.10
CA GLU A 104 -5.22 5.75 -4.33
C GLU A 104 -3.86 6.00 -4.96
N LEU A 105 -3.72 5.65 -6.25
CA LEU A 105 -2.49 5.78 -7.00
C LEU A 105 -2.72 6.71 -8.19
N ALA A 106 -2.03 7.86 -8.20
CA ALA A 106 -2.07 8.78 -9.32
C ALA A 106 -1.37 8.19 -10.55
N PRO A 107 -1.88 8.37 -11.76
CA PRO A 107 -1.21 7.93 -12.98
C PRO A 107 0.12 8.66 -13.16
N PHE A 108 1.11 7.96 -13.74
CA PHE A 108 2.43 8.51 -14.03
C PHE A 108 2.80 8.29 -15.50
N PRO A 109 3.31 9.32 -16.21
CA PRO A 109 3.42 9.28 -17.67
C PRO A 109 4.74 8.69 -18.21
N ARG A 110 5.64 8.22 -17.35
CA ARG A 110 6.95 7.68 -17.74
C ARG A 110 7.12 6.25 -17.26
N PRO A 111 7.98 5.45 -17.92
CA PRO A 111 8.36 4.14 -17.40
C PRO A 111 8.80 4.23 -15.95
N SER A 112 8.27 3.36 -15.11
CA SER A 112 8.46 3.52 -13.67
C SER A 112 8.41 2.20 -12.91
N LEU A 113 9.14 2.15 -11.80
CA LEU A 113 9.04 1.09 -10.83
C LEU A 113 9.03 1.67 -9.41
N SER A 114 8.49 0.93 -8.46
CA SER A 114 8.61 1.29 -7.05
C SER A 114 9.29 0.19 -6.24
N VAL A 115 10.11 0.61 -5.27
CA VAL A 115 10.65 -0.27 -4.23
C VAL A 115 9.88 -0.02 -2.95
N VAL A 116 9.12 -1.01 -2.52
CA VAL A 116 8.31 -0.95 -1.30
C VAL A 116 8.77 -2.04 -0.32
N GLY A 117 8.39 -1.94 0.93
CA GLY A 117 8.83 -2.95 1.89
C GLY A 117 7.78 -3.23 2.96
N THR A 118 7.90 -4.37 3.61
CA THR A 118 7.02 -4.79 4.71
C THR A 118 7.19 -3.97 5.99
N GLY A 119 8.25 -3.14 6.06
CA GLY A 119 8.49 -2.35 7.26
C GLY A 119 9.71 -1.45 7.16
N LYS A 120 10.10 -0.94 8.32
CA LYS A 120 11.33 -0.16 8.50
C LYS A 120 12.54 -1.09 8.63
N ARG A 121 13.70 -0.66 8.13
CA ARG A 121 14.99 -1.37 8.22
C ARG A 121 15.04 -2.73 7.51
N VAL A 122 14.17 -2.98 6.55
CA VAL A 122 14.18 -4.20 5.72
C VAL A 122 15.16 -4.11 4.53
N GLY A 123 15.87 -3.00 4.36
CA GLY A 123 16.89 -2.83 3.31
C GLY A 123 16.42 -2.11 2.05
N LYS A 124 15.25 -1.46 2.05
CA LYS A 124 14.73 -0.75 0.86
C LYS A 124 15.73 0.20 0.22
N THR A 125 16.31 1.13 0.97
CA THR A 125 17.26 2.13 0.45
C THR A 125 18.46 1.47 -0.23
N ALA A 126 18.98 0.38 0.33
CA ALA A 126 20.06 -0.38 -0.30
C ALA A 126 19.62 -1.03 -1.61
N VAL A 127 18.43 -1.62 -1.65
CA VAL A 127 17.84 -2.20 -2.86
C VAL A 127 17.57 -1.12 -3.90
N THR A 128 16.95 0.00 -3.51
CA THR A 128 16.69 1.14 -4.40
C THR A 128 18.00 1.67 -5.01
N GLY A 129 19.02 1.92 -4.19
CA GLY A 129 20.33 2.38 -4.65
C GLY A 129 21.01 1.38 -5.57
N HIS A 130 20.90 0.07 -5.29
CA HIS A 130 21.45 -0.97 -6.16
C HIS A 130 20.74 -1.02 -7.52
N VAL A 131 19.41 -1.05 -7.51
CA VAL A 131 18.58 -1.09 -8.74
C VAL A 131 18.80 0.16 -9.57
N ALA A 132 18.78 1.35 -8.97
CA ALA A 132 19.01 2.60 -9.68
C ALA A 132 20.40 2.62 -10.33
N ARG A 133 21.45 2.22 -9.60
CA ARG A 133 22.82 2.15 -10.14
C ARG A 133 22.95 1.11 -11.26
N LEU A 134 22.29 -0.04 -11.15
CA LEU A 134 22.33 -1.08 -12.17
C LEU A 134 21.69 -0.58 -13.48
N LEU A 135 20.52 0.06 -13.37
CA LEU A 135 19.75 0.54 -14.52
C LEU A 135 20.37 1.80 -15.15
N SER A 136 21.09 2.61 -14.36
CA SER A 136 21.77 3.82 -14.87
C SER A 136 23.02 3.53 -15.71
N ALA A 137 23.38 2.27 -15.88
CA ALA A 137 24.50 1.90 -16.76
C ALA A 137 24.20 2.18 -18.24
N ASP A 138 22.94 2.11 -18.65
CA ASP A 138 22.49 2.26 -20.03
C ASP A 138 21.22 3.14 -20.19
N ARG A 139 20.74 3.76 -19.12
CA ARG A 139 19.51 4.56 -19.08
C ARG A 139 19.68 5.82 -18.24
N ASP A 140 18.93 6.86 -18.60
CA ASP A 140 18.73 8.00 -17.71
C ASP A 140 17.72 7.63 -16.63
N VAL A 141 18.19 7.54 -15.36
CA VAL A 141 17.40 7.11 -14.23
C VAL A 141 17.27 8.25 -13.21
N VAL A 142 16.04 8.54 -12.82
CA VAL A 142 15.73 9.45 -11.72
C VAL A 142 15.10 8.66 -10.57
N VAL A 143 15.52 8.94 -9.33
CA VAL A 143 14.89 8.38 -8.13
C VAL A 143 14.03 9.42 -7.45
N VAL A 144 12.80 9.07 -7.07
CA VAL A 144 11.94 9.88 -6.19
C VAL A 144 11.86 9.19 -4.84
N ALA A 145 12.48 9.76 -3.83
CA ALA A 145 12.60 9.15 -2.51
C ALA A 145 11.58 9.75 -1.53
N MET A 146 10.66 8.91 -1.04
CA MET A 146 9.66 9.27 -0.02
C MET A 146 10.21 9.06 1.37
N GLY A 147 10.81 10.10 1.98
CA GLY A 147 11.41 10.05 3.32
C GLY A 147 10.50 10.58 4.42
N ARG A 148 10.74 10.16 5.67
CA ARG A 148 10.11 10.80 6.86
C ARG A 148 10.79 12.08 7.30
N GLY A 149 12.04 12.29 6.87
CA GLY A 149 12.84 13.50 7.11
C GLY A 149 13.10 14.27 5.83
N GLY A 150 12.31 14.09 4.80
CA GLY A 150 12.45 14.78 3.52
C GLY A 150 12.04 16.25 3.58
N PRO A 151 12.40 17.03 2.54
CA PRO A 151 12.19 18.47 2.48
C PRO A 151 10.70 18.85 2.38
N PRO A 152 10.32 20.09 2.82
CA PRO A 152 8.94 20.56 2.72
C PRO A 152 8.43 20.66 1.28
N ASP A 153 9.27 21.15 0.39
CA ASP A 153 9.07 21.12 -1.06
C ASP A 153 10.06 20.10 -1.65
N PRO A 154 9.72 19.40 -2.75
CA PRO A 154 10.64 18.45 -3.36
C PRO A 154 11.98 19.11 -3.72
N GLU A 155 13.08 18.50 -3.32
CA GLU A 155 14.43 18.97 -3.58
C GLU A 155 15.19 18.00 -4.47
N VAL A 156 15.90 18.51 -5.47
CA VAL A 156 16.69 17.73 -6.41
C VAL A 156 18.14 17.65 -5.97
N ALA A 157 18.67 16.45 -5.81
CA ALA A 157 20.10 16.18 -5.71
C ALA A 157 20.62 15.77 -7.09
N GLU A 158 21.23 16.70 -7.80
CA GLU A 158 21.74 16.50 -9.17
C GLU A 158 23.01 15.65 -9.20
N VAL A 159 23.78 15.68 -8.11
CA VAL A 159 25.05 15.01 -7.96
C VAL A 159 25.15 14.33 -6.61
N ARG A 160 26.12 13.43 -6.48
CA ARG A 160 26.43 12.82 -5.17
C ARG A 160 26.72 13.92 -4.15
N PRO A 161 26.04 13.91 -2.99
CA PRO A 161 26.34 14.86 -1.94
C PRO A 161 27.75 14.62 -1.40
N THR A 162 28.53 15.70 -1.27
CA THR A 162 29.83 15.64 -0.61
C THR A 162 29.68 15.68 0.93
N VAL A 163 30.72 15.27 1.65
CA VAL A 163 30.74 15.35 3.12
C VAL A 163 30.55 16.80 3.59
N GLU A 164 31.19 17.76 2.92
CA GLU A 164 31.08 19.20 3.19
C GLU A 164 29.63 19.65 3.06
N ARG A 165 28.94 19.26 1.97
CA ARG A 165 27.53 19.60 1.77
C ARG A 165 26.62 19.00 2.85
N LEU A 166 26.86 17.76 3.25
CA LEU A 166 26.09 17.13 4.34
C LEU A 166 26.33 17.83 5.68
N LEU A 167 27.57 18.26 5.97
CA LEU A 167 27.89 19.03 7.15
C LEU A 167 27.23 20.42 7.15
N GLU A 168 27.20 21.11 6.01
CA GLU A 168 26.47 22.37 5.84
C GLU A 168 24.98 22.21 6.15
N LEU A 169 24.33 21.20 5.58
CA LEU A 169 22.92 20.90 5.84
C LEU A 169 22.67 20.63 7.33
N SER A 170 23.53 19.83 7.96
CA SER A 170 23.42 19.52 9.38
C SER A 170 23.60 20.76 10.25
N ARG A 171 24.59 21.62 9.96
CA ARG A 171 24.82 22.90 10.67
C ARG A 171 23.67 23.90 10.50
N ALA A 172 23.00 23.85 9.34
CA ALA A 172 21.80 24.65 9.08
C ALA A 172 20.52 24.05 9.72
N GLY A 173 20.63 23.02 10.56
CA GLY A 173 19.50 22.34 11.20
C GLY A 173 18.64 21.52 10.25
N ARG A 174 19.13 21.24 9.04
CA ARG A 174 18.44 20.41 8.05
C ARG A 174 18.83 18.93 8.21
N HIS A 175 17.93 18.03 7.79
CA HIS A 175 18.13 16.59 7.94
C HIS A 175 19.10 16.05 6.88
N ALA A 176 20.41 16.04 7.20
CA ALA A 176 21.48 15.58 6.30
C ALA A 176 21.46 14.07 6.00
N ALA A 177 20.83 13.26 6.87
CA ALA A 177 20.66 11.80 6.67
C ALA A 177 19.26 11.47 6.11
N SER A 178 18.70 12.32 5.25
CA SER A 178 17.43 12.04 4.58
C SER A 178 17.58 10.98 3.50
N ASP A 179 16.55 10.17 3.32
CA ASP A 179 16.55 9.01 2.43
C ASP A 179 17.03 9.36 1.00
N TYR A 180 16.68 10.56 0.48
CA TYR A 180 17.09 10.98 -0.87
C TYR A 180 18.58 11.32 -0.98
N LEU A 181 19.20 11.90 0.04
CA LEU A 181 20.65 12.18 0.07
C LEU A 181 21.44 10.87 0.19
N GLU A 182 20.93 9.93 0.99
CA GLU A 182 21.52 8.59 1.10
C GLU A 182 21.45 7.87 -0.26
N THR A 183 20.29 7.89 -0.93
CA THR A 183 20.13 7.27 -2.24
C THR A 183 21.00 7.93 -3.30
N ALA A 184 21.09 9.28 -3.36
CA ALA A 184 21.98 9.99 -4.26
C ALA A 184 23.45 9.62 -4.04
N ALA A 185 23.85 9.47 -2.75
CA ALA A 185 25.21 9.04 -2.40
C ALA A 185 25.51 7.61 -2.86
N LEU A 186 24.56 6.69 -2.68
CA LEU A 186 24.71 5.27 -3.03
C LEU A 186 24.65 5.01 -4.52
N ALA A 187 23.65 5.55 -5.20
CA ALA A 187 23.38 5.29 -6.60
C ALA A 187 24.16 6.19 -7.55
N GLY A 188 24.39 7.46 -7.18
CA GLY A 188 25.03 8.46 -8.02
C GLY A 188 24.17 8.91 -9.20
N VAL A 189 22.85 8.80 -9.08
CA VAL A 189 21.84 9.26 -10.04
C VAL A 189 21.10 10.48 -9.47
N VAL A 190 20.43 11.22 -10.35
CA VAL A 190 19.55 12.31 -9.90
C VAL A 190 18.50 11.76 -8.97
N THR A 191 18.38 12.36 -7.79
CA THR A 191 17.42 11.92 -6.76
C THR A 191 16.60 13.09 -6.27
N ILE A 192 15.29 12.94 -6.29
CA ILE A 192 14.32 13.94 -5.82
C ILE A 192 13.85 13.56 -4.42
N GLY A 193 14.14 14.41 -3.45
CA GLY A 193 13.73 14.25 -2.07
C GLY A 193 12.29 14.69 -1.85
N CYS A 194 11.48 13.78 -1.33
CA CYS A 194 10.12 14.02 -0.92
C CYS A 194 9.92 13.61 0.54
N ARG A 195 8.83 14.05 1.14
CA ARG A 195 8.48 13.68 2.51
C ARG A 195 7.11 13.05 2.62
N ARG A 196 6.94 12.34 3.71
CA ARG A 196 5.62 11.88 4.18
C ARG A 196 5.49 11.99 5.69
N ALA A 197 4.25 12.08 6.16
CA ALA A 197 3.87 11.90 7.55
C ALA A 197 2.77 10.84 7.67
N GLY A 198 2.79 10.12 8.78
CA GLY A 198 1.87 9.02 9.01
C GLY A 198 2.08 7.84 8.07
N GLY A 199 1.42 6.75 8.36
CA GLY A 199 1.38 5.55 7.52
C GLY A 199 0.20 4.71 7.95
N GLY A 200 -0.77 4.55 7.05
CA GLY A 200 -1.94 3.72 7.28
C GLY A 200 -1.59 2.23 7.25
N LEU A 201 -2.47 1.40 7.80
CA LEU A 201 -2.33 -0.05 7.80
C LEU A 201 -2.41 -0.65 6.39
N ALA A 202 -3.09 0.05 5.47
CA ALA A 202 -3.18 -0.30 4.05
C ALA A 202 -2.04 0.30 3.20
N GLY A 203 -1.02 0.92 3.82
CA GLY A 203 0.15 1.47 3.11
C GLY A 203 0.00 2.92 2.62
N THR A 204 -1.15 3.56 2.80
CA THR A 204 -1.37 4.94 2.40
C THR A 204 -0.70 5.91 3.39
N PRO A 205 0.13 6.87 2.97
CA PRO A 205 0.61 7.94 3.85
C PRO A 205 -0.52 8.92 4.19
N ALA A 206 -0.56 9.43 5.43
CA ALA A 206 -1.55 10.44 5.83
C ALA A 206 -1.33 11.78 5.11
N ALA A 207 -0.07 12.12 4.84
CA ALA A 207 0.33 13.28 4.04
C ALA A 207 1.64 12.99 3.32
N SER A 208 1.77 13.49 2.08
CA SER A 208 2.98 13.32 1.27
C SER A 208 3.05 14.40 0.18
N ASN A 209 4.26 14.81 -0.21
CA ASN A 209 4.52 15.65 -1.37
C ASN A 209 5.12 14.86 -2.56
N VAL A 210 5.02 13.53 -2.54
CA VAL A 210 5.59 12.65 -3.59
C VAL A 210 5.00 12.95 -4.97
N LEU A 211 3.73 13.34 -5.07
CA LEU A 211 3.12 13.69 -6.37
C LEU A 211 3.79 14.92 -6.99
N ALA A 212 4.17 15.92 -6.19
CA ALA A 212 4.95 17.06 -6.69
C ALA A 212 6.36 16.62 -7.12
N GLY A 213 7.00 15.72 -6.37
CA GLY A 213 8.30 15.14 -6.77
C GLY A 213 8.21 14.28 -8.04
N ALA A 214 7.10 13.56 -8.22
CA ALA A 214 6.83 12.79 -9.43
C ALA A 214 6.67 13.72 -10.67
N ALA A 215 5.99 14.86 -10.51
CA ALA A 215 5.88 15.86 -11.57
C ALA A 215 7.26 16.39 -11.98
N LEU A 216 8.11 16.77 -11.01
CA LEU A 216 9.50 17.19 -11.30
C LEU A 216 10.32 16.09 -11.98
N ALA A 217 10.12 14.83 -11.60
CA ALA A 217 10.78 13.72 -12.28
C ALA A 217 10.32 13.58 -13.73
N ALA A 218 9.01 13.71 -13.98
CA ALA A 218 8.46 13.60 -15.34
C ALA A 218 8.93 14.73 -16.27
N GLU A 219 9.06 15.97 -15.76
CA GLU A 219 9.59 17.13 -16.50
C GLU A 219 11.03 16.94 -16.97
N ARG A 220 11.81 16.10 -16.31
CA ARG A 220 13.20 15.79 -16.70
C ARG A 220 13.29 14.78 -17.83
N GLU A 221 12.18 14.18 -18.21
CA GLU A 221 12.06 13.21 -19.31
C GLU A 221 13.04 12.01 -19.24
N PRO A 222 13.25 11.40 -18.04
CA PRO A 222 14.15 10.26 -17.93
C PRO A 222 13.60 9.02 -18.64
N ASP A 223 14.49 8.06 -18.93
CA ASP A 223 14.11 6.75 -19.46
C ASP A 223 13.34 5.91 -18.41
N LEU A 224 13.64 6.12 -17.13
CA LEU A 224 13.01 5.39 -16.02
C LEU A 224 12.97 6.20 -14.72
N VAL A 225 11.86 6.15 -14.02
CA VAL A 225 11.75 6.67 -12.65
C VAL A 225 11.62 5.54 -11.63
N VAL A 226 12.41 5.60 -10.57
CA VAL A 226 12.35 4.67 -9.44
C VAL A 226 11.75 5.40 -8.22
N PHE A 227 10.60 4.94 -7.75
CA PHE A 227 9.96 5.47 -6.54
C PHE A 227 10.38 4.66 -5.32
N ASP A 228 11.07 5.27 -4.36
CA ASP A 228 11.47 4.63 -3.10
C ASP A 228 10.42 4.87 -2.02
N GLY A 229 9.80 3.79 -1.54
CA GLY A 229 8.82 3.79 -0.46
C GLY A 229 9.46 4.01 0.92
N SER A 230 8.65 4.30 1.92
CA SER A 230 9.12 4.60 3.27
C SER A 230 8.43 3.77 4.35
N GLY A 231 9.16 2.94 5.07
CA GLY A 231 8.56 1.96 5.99
C GLY A 231 7.71 0.97 5.21
N ALA A 232 6.43 0.80 5.59
CA ALA A 232 5.43 0.06 4.84
C ALA A 232 4.55 0.97 3.96
N ALA A 233 4.81 2.29 3.94
CA ALA A 233 4.04 3.20 3.11
C ALA A 233 4.45 3.10 1.63
N ILE A 234 3.44 3.09 0.78
CA ILE A 234 3.54 2.96 -0.67
C ILE A 234 3.54 4.37 -1.27
N PRO A 235 4.44 4.71 -2.21
CA PRO A 235 4.34 5.94 -2.97
C PRO A 235 2.98 6.02 -3.68
N PRO A 236 2.24 7.15 -3.58
CA PRO A 236 0.89 7.27 -4.14
C PRO A 236 0.89 7.46 -5.66
N VAL A 237 1.66 6.64 -6.37
CA VAL A 237 1.88 6.70 -7.82
C VAL A 237 1.68 5.31 -8.42
N SER A 238 0.92 5.25 -9.51
CA SER A 238 0.80 4.04 -10.32
C SER A 238 2.09 3.83 -11.09
N VAL A 239 2.66 2.64 -10.99
CA VAL A 239 3.95 2.26 -11.61
C VAL A 239 3.80 0.97 -12.40
N ASP A 240 4.66 0.77 -13.41
CA ASP A 240 4.63 -0.41 -14.27
C ASP A 240 5.09 -1.68 -13.54
N ALA A 241 5.98 -1.52 -12.54
CA ALA A 241 6.50 -2.65 -11.76
C ALA A 241 6.73 -2.29 -10.29
N ARG A 242 6.68 -3.30 -9.40
CA ARG A 242 7.01 -3.16 -7.98
C ARG A 242 8.01 -4.21 -7.52
N VAL A 243 8.98 -3.78 -6.74
CA VAL A 243 9.89 -4.63 -5.99
C VAL A 243 9.47 -4.58 -4.53
N LEU A 244 9.08 -5.73 -3.96
CA LEU A 244 8.76 -5.86 -2.54
C LEU A 244 9.99 -6.37 -1.78
N VAL A 245 10.47 -5.57 -0.83
CA VAL A 245 11.55 -5.95 0.08
C VAL A 245 10.94 -6.45 1.38
N VAL A 246 11.18 -7.72 1.68
CA VAL A 246 10.69 -8.40 2.88
C VAL A 246 11.84 -8.60 3.84
N GLY A 247 11.67 -8.19 5.08
CA GLY A 247 12.60 -8.53 6.16
C GLY A 247 12.31 -9.91 6.74
N PRO A 248 13.29 -10.53 7.41
CA PRO A 248 13.11 -11.76 8.16
C PRO A 248 12.17 -11.60 9.34
#